data_ae3500177fa4a5797a591d2f9b9eff23
#
_entry.id   ae3500177fa4a5797a591d2f9b9eff23
#
_cell.length_a   1.000
_cell.length_b   1.000
_cell.length_c   1.000
_cell.angle_alpha   90.00
_cell.angle_beta   90.00
_cell.angle_gamma   90.00
#
_symmetry.space_group_name_H-M   'P 1'
#
loop_
_entity.id
_entity.type
_entity.pdbx_description
1 polymer ?
#
loop_
_entity_poly.entity_id
_entity_poly.type
_entity_poly.pdbx_seq_one_letter_code
_entity_poly.pdbx_strand_id
1 'polypeptide(L)'
;MITREQCLYWDQEDELKKFKDEFALPEGVIYLDGNSLGARPKKSLAVAQHIISQEWGEDLINSWNKADWWGLPTRLGDKVAKLIGAEQGEVVISDSTTLNLFKVLSAAVKIQADKFPEHKIIVAEKDAFPTDIYIIEGFIDLIQKGYQVELIDGVEDLSRALEKDVAVVVLSHVNYRTGYFYDMATINEQIHSKDALVIWDLCHSVGAVPMHLNQTDSDFAIGCTYKYLNGGPGSPALLWVNEKHRDQFWQPLSGWWSHKKPFDMAQHYEPANSIRRYLCGTQPVISMSLIECGVDIFLHADMQKIREKSLKLTDLFIQLVHQECSEFGFELITPLDHNHRGSHVSYRHEFGYEIIQALIARGVIGDYREPAVLRFGITPLYLG
;
A
#
# COMPACT_ATOMS: atom_id res chain seq x y z
N MET A 1 25.01 17.62 19.08
CA MET A 1 25.47 16.66 18.04
C MET A 1 25.12 15.26 18.50
N ILE A 2 24.53 14.47 17.62
CA ILE A 2 24.23 13.04 17.85
C ILE A 2 25.55 12.28 17.71
N THR A 3 25.81 11.37 18.64
CA THR A 3 27.01 10.53 18.62
C THR A 3 26.66 9.07 18.35
N ARG A 4 27.65 8.30 17.88
CA ARG A 4 27.48 6.84 17.67
C ARG A 4 27.13 6.11 18.98
N GLU A 5 27.68 6.55 20.10
CA GLU A 5 27.41 5.96 21.43
C GLU A 5 25.93 6.11 21.81
N GLN A 6 25.35 7.28 21.55
CA GLN A 6 23.91 7.49 21.73
C GLN A 6 23.06 6.57 20.86
N CYS A 7 23.42 6.40 19.59
CA CYS A 7 22.70 5.48 18.69
C CYS A 7 22.80 4.02 19.21
N LEU A 8 23.99 3.58 19.62
CA LEU A 8 24.17 2.23 20.18
C LEU A 8 23.40 2.02 21.50
N TYR A 9 23.26 3.05 22.30
CA TYR A 9 22.41 3.00 23.49
C TYR A 9 20.93 2.83 23.11
N TRP A 10 20.42 3.60 22.14
CA TRP A 10 19.06 3.47 21.67
C TRP A 10 18.76 2.09 21.05
N ASP A 11 19.73 1.49 20.35
CA ASP A 11 19.60 0.11 19.83
C ASP A 11 19.47 -0.94 20.95
N GLN A 12 20.11 -0.70 22.11
CA GLN A 12 19.97 -1.60 23.26
C GLN A 12 18.58 -1.55 23.88
N GLU A 13 17.99 -0.37 23.96
CA GLU A 13 16.65 -0.11 24.52
C GLU A 13 15.51 -0.39 23.52
N ASP A 14 15.83 -0.73 22.27
CA ASP A 14 14.84 -0.95 21.23
C ASP A 14 14.02 -2.23 21.48
N GLU A 15 12.75 -2.06 21.81
CA GLU A 15 11.80 -3.18 22.04
C GLU A 15 11.51 -3.98 20.75
N LEU A 16 11.70 -3.38 19.58
CA LEU A 16 11.48 -4.01 18.27
C LEU A 16 12.71 -4.76 17.74
N LYS A 17 13.87 -4.65 18.38
CA LYS A 17 15.13 -5.25 17.90
C LYS A 17 15.05 -6.75 17.63
N LYS A 18 14.18 -7.47 18.38
CA LYS A 18 13.97 -8.92 18.20
C LYS A 18 13.42 -9.29 16.81
N PHE A 19 12.69 -8.37 16.16
CA PHE A 19 12.12 -8.63 14.85
C PHE A 19 13.14 -8.59 13.72
N LYS A 20 14.32 -7.98 13.94
CA LYS A 20 15.40 -7.97 12.94
C LYS A 20 15.82 -9.39 12.54
N ASP A 21 15.77 -10.32 13.49
CA ASP A 21 16.11 -11.72 13.27
C ASP A 21 15.10 -12.49 12.42
N GLU A 22 13.90 -11.93 12.19
CA GLU A 22 12.91 -12.51 11.29
C GLU A 22 13.24 -12.27 9.81
N PHE A 23 14.17 -11.36 9.49
CA PHE A 23 14.52 -10.98 8.13
C PHE A 23 15.90 -11.52 7.71
N ALA A 24 16.04 -11.83 6.41
CA ALA A 24 17.28 -12.23 5.79
C ALA A 24 17.82 -11.06 4.95
N LEU A 25 18.66 -10.25 5.58
CA LEU A 25 19.39 -9.18 4.92
C LEU A 25 20.82 -9.65 4.61
N PRO A 26 21.42 -9.25 3.47
CA PRO A 26 22.82 -9.51 3.19
C PRO A 26 23.74 -8.85 4.22
N GLU A 27 24.85 -9.52 4.55
CA GLU A 27 25.84 -8.96 5.45
C GLU A 27 26.46 -7.69 4.87
N GLY A 28 26.69 -6.69 5.71
CA GLY A 28 27.27 -5.40 5.32
C GLY A 28 26.34 -4.47 4.56
N VAL A 29 25.06 -4.83 4.36
CA VAL A 29 24.07 -3.98 3.70
C VAL A 29 23.23 -3.22 4.71
N ILE A 30 23.12 -1.90 4.51
CA ILE A 30 22.14 -1.02 5.15
C ILE A 30 20.99 -0.81 4.15
N TYR A 31 19.85 -1.45 4.39
CA TYR A 31 18.74 -1.48 3.46
C TYR A 31 17.69 -0.41 3.79
N LEU A 32 17.70 0.69 3.04
CA LEU A 32 16.82 1.84 3.19
C LEU A 32 15.87 1.98 1.98
N ASP A 33 15.38 0.86 1.46
CA ASP A 33 14.48 0.85 0.30
C ASP A 33 13.26 -0.07 0.49
N GLY A 34 12.84 -0.27 1.74
CA GLY A 34 11.63 -1.03 2.07
C GLY A 34 10.33 -0.39 1.57
N ASN A 35 10.37 0.89 1.21
CA ASN A 35 9.29 1.61 0.54
C ASN A 35 9.17 1.27 -0.96
N SER A 36 10.13 0.54 -1.55
CA SER A 36 10.08 0.03 -2.92
C SER A 36 9.94 -1.48 -2.96
N LEU A 37 10.73 -2.19 -2.15
CA LEU A 37 10.63 -3.64 -1.95
C LEU A 37 10.99 -3.99 -0.50
N GLY A 38 10.11 -4.70 0.18
CA GLY A 38 10.38 -5.17 1.55
C GLY A 38 11.47 -6.22 1.62
N ALA A 39 12.17 -6.28 2.76
CA ALA A 39 13.18 -7.31 3.03
C ALA A 39 12.54 -8.70 3.11
N ARG A 40 13.28 -9.73 2.68
CA ARG A 40 12.78 -11.11 2.69
C ARG A 40 12.62 -11.65 4.13
N PRO A 41 11.41 -12.05 4.57
CA PRO A 41 11.26 -12.83 5.79
C PRO A 41 12.04 -14.17 5.69
N LYS A 42 12.74 -14.56 6.74
CA LYS A 42 13.52 -15.83 6.73
C LYS A 42 12.65 -17.04 6.42
N LYS A 43 11.43 -17.06 6.96
CA LYS A 43 10.44 -18.13 6.78
C LYS A 43 10.02 -18.35 5.32
N SER A 44 10.11 -17.31 4.47
CA SER A 44 9.63 -17.36 3.08
C SER A 44 10.25 -18.47 2.26
N LEU A 45 11.54 -18.80 2.48
CA LEU A 45 12.21 -19.87 1.73
C LEU A 45 11.61 -21.25 2.02
N ALA A 46 11.40 -21.55 3.30
CA ALA A 46 10.82 -22.83 3.71
C ALA A 46 9.35 -22.95 3.26
N VAL A 47 8.58 -21.86 3.33
CA VAL A 47 7.18 -21.81 2.85
C VAL A 47 7.13 -22.05 1.34
N ALA A 48 7.96 -21.35 0.56
CA ALA A 48 8.03 -21.54 -0.89
C ALA A 48 8.40 -22.99 -1.24
N GLN A 49 9.39 -23.55 -0.56
CA GLN A 49 9.81 -24.95 -0.76
C GLN A 49 8.67 -25.92 -0.44
N HIS A 50 7.94 -25.73 0.65
CA HIS A 50 6.80 -26.55 1.03
C HIS A 50 5.69 -26.51 -0.04
N ILE A 51 5.33 -25.32 -0.50
CA ILE A 51 4.30 -25.16 -1.52
C ILE A 51 4.68 -25.88 -2.82
N ILE A 52 5.93 -25.74 -3.25
CA ILE A 52 6.40 -26.33 -4.50
C ILE A 52 6.53 -27.85 -4.38
N SER A 53 7.15 -28.35 -3.31
CA SER A 53 7.45 -29.78 -3.18
C SER A 53 6.25 -30.58 -2.66
N GLN A 54 5.52 -30.08 -1.66
CA GLN A 54 4.44 -30.83 -1.03
C GLN A 54 3.09 -30.50 -1.66
N GLU A 55 2.67 -29.23 -1.60
CA GLU A 55 1.32 -28.88 -2.02
C GLU A 55 1.13 -29.07 -3.53
N TRP A 56 2.07 -28.58 -4.33
CA TRP A 56 2.02 -28.74 -5.79
C TRP A 56 2.59 -30.09 -6.23
N GLY A 57 3.76 -30.49 -5.70
CA GLY A 57 4.47 -31.69 -6.17
C GLY A 57 3.83 -33.00 -5.77
N GLU A 58 3.31 -33.12 -4.55
CA GLU A 58 2.73 -34.34 -3.99
C GLU A 58 1.20 -34.32 -3.99
N ASP A 59 0.61 -33.27 -3.44
CA ASP A 59 -0.84 -33.17 -3.26
C ASP A 59 -1.59 -32.76 -4.53
N LEU A 60 -0.91 -32.13 -5.49
CA LEU A 60 -1.45 -31.76 -6.81
C LEU A 60 -2.76 -30.98 -6.69
N ILE A 61 -3.80 -31.38 -7.44
CA ILE A 61 -5.11 -30.72 -7.42
C ILE A 61 -5.81 -30.76 -6.06
N ASN A 62 -5.47 -31.74 -5.20
CA ASN A 62 -6.06 -31.84 -3.88
C ASN A 62 -5.71 -30.65 -2.95
N SER A 63 -4.66 -29.91 -3.27
CA SER A 63 -4.23 -28.73 -2.49
C SER A 63 -5.22 -27.60 -2.50
N TRP A 64 -6.16 -27.57 -3.44
CA TRP A 64 -7.30 -26.66 -3.35
C TRP A 64 -8.05 -26.80 -2.02
N ASN A 65 -8.20 -28.03 -1.53
CA ASN A 65 -8.88 -28.32 -0.27
C ASN A 65 -7.89 -28.54 0.90
N LYS A 66 -6.80 -29.32 0.68
CA LYS A 66 -5.86 -29.68 1.73
C LYS A 66 -5.07 -28.49 2.25
N ALA A 67 -4.59 -27.60 1.34
CA ALA A 67 -3.82 -26.41 1.67
C ALA A 67 -4.70 -25.13 1.67
N ASP A 68 -6.00 -25.29 1.46
CA ASP A 68 -6.96 -24.19 1.39
C ASP A 68 -6.54 -23.08 0.41
N TRP A 69 -6.09 -23.44 -0.79
CA TRP A 69 -5.81 -22.46 -1.83
C TRP A 69 -7.05 -21.63 -2.20
N TRP A 70 -8.23 -22.24 -2.03
CA TRP A 70 -9.51 -21.57 -2.28
C TRP A 70 -9.74 -20.39 -1.34
N GLY A 71 -9.48 -20.56 -0.05
CA GLY A 71 -9.69 -19.53 0.96
C GLY A 71 -8.53 -18.54 1.10
N LEU A 72 -7.38 -18.83 0.46
CA LEU A 72 -6.15 -18.05 0.62
C LEU A 72 -6.32 -16.53 0.44
N PRO A 73 -7.02 -16.02 -0.62
CA PRO A 73 -7.20 -14.58 -0.83
C PRO A 73 -7.93 -13.87 0.31
N THR A 74 -8.98 -14.51 0.85
CA THR A 74 -9.79 -13.95 1.95
C THR A 74 -9.12 -14.14 3.31
N ARG A 75 -8.50 -15.29 3.55
CA ARG A 75 -7.75 -15.56 4.79
C ARG A 75 -6.60 -14.58 4.98
N LEU A 76 -5.84 -14.28 3.93
CA LEU A 76 -4.82 -13.25 3.96
C LEU A 76 -5.43 -11.85 4.09
N GLY A 77 -6.56 -11.60 3.42
CA GLY A 77 -7.32 -10.37 3.57
C GLY A 77 -7.70 -10.11 5.03
N ASP A 78 -8.22 -11.12 5.74
CA ASP A 78 -8.59 -11.03 7.16
C ASP A 78 -7.39 -10.75 8.08
N LYS A 79 -6.19 -11.23 7.71
CA LYS A 79 -4.96 -10.89 8.43
C LYS A 79 -4.57 -9.42 8.20
N VAL A 80 -4.62 -8.95 6.95
CA VAL A 80 -4.31 -7.56 6.59
C VAL A 80 -5.35 -6.60 7.16
N ALA A 81 -6.62 -6.97 7.23
CA ALA A 81 -7.70 -6.18 7.82
C ALA A 81 -7.33 -5.65 9.21
N LYS A 82 -6.69 -6.47 10.05
CA LYS A 82 -6.24 -6.08 11.39
C LYS A 82 -5.18 -4.97 11.39
N LEU A 83 -4.41 -4.85 10.32
CA LEU A 83 -3.35 -3.83 10.18
C LEU A 83 -3.86 -2.50 9.64
N ILE A 84 -5.04 -2.50 9.00
CA ILE A 84 -5.62 -1.31 8.37
C ILE A 84 -6.91 -0.83 9.06
N GLY A 85 -7.27 -1.43 10.21
CA GLY A 85 -8.47 -1.08 10.95
C GLY A 85 -9.76 -1.36 10.18
N ALA A 86 -9.79 -2.51 9.49
CA ALA A 86 -10.95 -3.06 8.79
C ALA A 86 -11.46 -4.31 9.51
N GLU A 87 -12.70 -4.69 9.25
CA GLU A 87 -13.31 -5.89 9.80
C GLU A 87 -13.03 -7.13 8.95
N GLN A 88 -13.25 -8.29 9.57
CA GLN A 88 -13.15 -9.56 8.87
C GLN A 88 -14.14 -9.61 7.69
N GLY A 89 -13.66 -10.06 6.52
CA GLY A 89 -14.47 -10.18 5.30
C GLY A 89 -14.60 -8.89 4.50
N GLU A 90 -13.89 -7.82 4.83
CA GLU A 90 -13.85 -6.58 4.07
C GLU A 90 -12.63 -6.44 3.15
N VAL A 91 -11.61 -7.28 3.37
CA VAL A 91 -10.35 -7.25 2.59
C VAL A 91 -10.19 -8.53 1.78
N VAL A 92 -9.67 -8.38 0.59
CA VAL A 92 -9.23 -9.51 -0.24
C VAL A 92 -7.84 -9.22 -0.82
N ILE A 93 -7.02 -10.25 -0.93
CA ILE A 93 -5.74 -10.16 -1.63
C ILE A 93 -5.94 -10.67 -3.05
N SER A 94 -5.66 -9.83 -4.04
CA SER A 94 -5.79 -10.22 -5.44
C SER A 94 -5.00 -9.31 -6.39
N ASP A 95 -4.64 -9.84 -7.54
CA ASP A 95 -4.11 -9.08 -8.67
C ASP A 95 -2.99 -8.08 -8.32
N SER A 96 -2.91 -6.98 -9.03
CA SER A 96 -2.00 -5.85 -8.73
C SER A 96 -2.77 -4.63 -8.23
N THR A 97 -2.07 -3.67 -7.62
CA THR A 97 -2.65 -2.37 -7.24
C THR A 97 -3.36 -1.70 -8.43
N THR A 98 -2.74 -1.75 -9.61
CA THR A 98 -3.30 -1.22 -10.87
C THR A 98 -4.67 -1.81 -11.20
N LEU A 99 -4.79 -3.15 -11.18
CA LEU A 99 -6.06 -3.83 -11.47
C LEU A 99 -7.08 -3.62 -10.34
N ASN A 100 -6.64 -3.59 -9.10
CA ASN A 100 -7.51 -3.32 -7.98
C ASN A 100 -8.06 -1.89 -8.01
N LEU A 101 -7.25 -0.89 -8.41
CA LEU A 101 -7.74 0.48 -8.64
C LEU A 101 -8.83 0.50 -9.72
N PHE A 102 -8.62 -0.16 -10.85
CA PHE A 102 -9.63 -0.25 -11.90
C PHE A 102 -10.95 -0.84 -11.37
N LYS A 103 -10.89 -1.89 -10.55
CA LYS A 103 -12.08 -2.53 -9.97
C LYS A 103 -12.83 -1.60 -9.03
N VAL A 104 -12.15 -0.98 -8.05
CA VAL A 104 -12.81 -0.11 -7.07
C VAL A 104 -13.27 1.20 -7.70
N LEU A 105 -12.53 1.74 -8.66
CA LEU A 105 -12.94 2.93 -9.43
C LEU A 105 -14.22 2.64 -10.23
N SER A 106 -14.29 1.47 -10.88
CA SER A 106 -15.49 1.04 -11.59
C SER A 106 -16.71 0.95 -10.66
N ALA A 107 -16.52 0.42 -9.45
CA ALA A 107 -17.57 0.32 -8.44
C ALA A 107 -17.99 1.71 -7.93
N ALA A 108 -17.06 2.55 -7.55
CA ALA A 108 -17.29 3.89 -7.04
C ALA A 108 -18.06 4.76 -8.07
N VAL A 109 -17.59 4.76 -9.32
CA VAL A 109 -18.22 5.50 -10.42
C VAL A 109 -19.64 4.98 -10.70
N LYS A 110 -19.87 3.66 -10.65
CA LYS A 110 -21.21 3.09 -10.85
C LYS A 110 -22.16 3.45 -9.72
N ILE A 111 -21.71 3.40 -8.47
CA ILE A 111 -22.48 3.78 -7.28
C ILE A 111 -22.86 5.27 -7.38
N GLN A 112 -21.91 6.13 -7.74
CA GLN A 112 -22.15 7.55 -7.90
C GLN A 112 -23.12 7.85 -9.06
N ALA A 113 -22.94 7.20 -10.21
CA ALA A 113 -23.82 7.41 -11.36
C ALA A 113 -25.28 7.04 -11.10
N ASP A 114 -25.54 6.13 -10.16
CA ASP A 114 -26.92 5.74 -9.79
C ASP A 114 -27.56 6.77 -8.81
N LYS A 115 -26.75 7.48 -8.00
CA LYS A 115 -27.21 8.46 -7.01
C LYS A 115 -27.14 9.90 -7.53
N PHE A 116 -26.04 10.25 -8.18
CA PHE A 116 -25.68 11.59 -8.64
C PHE A 116 -25.18 11.52 -10.10
N PRO A 117 -26.07 11.32 -11.08
CA PRO A 117 -25.69 11.12 -12.47
C PRO A 117 -24.95 12.30 -13.11
N GLU A 118 -25.08 13.50 -12.52
CA GLU A 118 -24.38 14.74 -12.91
C GLU A 118 -22.93 14.77 -12.45
N HIS A 119 -22.57 14.06 -11.37
CA HIS A 119 -21.18 14.01 -10.88
C HIS A 119 -20.30 13.27 -11.89
N LYS A 120 -19.43 14.02 -12.57
CA LYS A 120 -18.61 13.52 -13.69
C LYS A 120 -17.12 13.78 -13.54
N ILE A 121 -16.70 14.31 -12.40
CA ILE A 121 -15.29 14.63 -12.16
C ILE A 121 -14.68 13.56 -11.25
N ILE A 122 -13.49 13.07 -11.64
CA ILE A 122 -12.64 12.24 -10.82
C ILE A 122 -11.43 13.09 -10.46
N VAL A 123 -11.22 13.33 -9.16
CA VAL A 123 -10.08 14.12 -8.67
C VAL A 123 -8.92 13.21 -8.30
N ALA A 124 -7.69 13.60 -8.67
CA ALA A 124 -6.47 12.96 -8.23
C ALA A 124 -5.35 14.00 -8.06
N GLU A 125 -4.30 13.66 -7.29
CA GLU A 125 -3.12 14.52 -7.20
C GLU A 125 -2.21 14.37 -8.43
N LYS A 126 -1.64 15.49 -8.92
CA LYS A 126 -0.62 15.48 -9.98
C LYS A 126 0.63 14.70 -9.59
N ASP A 127 1.00 14.71 -8.32
CA ASP A 127 2.18 14.03 -7.79
C ASP A 127 1.83 12.65 -7.18
N ALA A 128 0.65 12.08 -7.50
CA ALA A 128 0.34 10.68 -7.24
C ALA A 128 1.28 9.76 -8.01
N PHE A 129 1.35 8.49 -7.61
CA PHE A 129 2.10 7.51 -8.41
C PHE A 129 1.47 7.42 -9.82
N PRO A 130 2.25 7.56 -10.90
CA PRO A 130 1.71 7.76 -12.24
C PRO A 130 0.66 6.74 -12.69
N THR A 131 0.76 5.50 -12.21
CA THR A 131 -0.21 4.43 -12.52
C THR A 131 -1.64 4.79 -12.13
N ASP A 132 -1.83 5.52 -11.02
CA ASP A 132 -3.18 5.89 -10.57
C ASP A 132 -3.85 6.81 -11.59
N ILE A 133 -3.11 7.81 -12.06
CA ILE A 133 -3.60 8.72 -13.11
C ILE A 133 -3.84 7.95 -14.41
N TYR A 134 -2.91 7.08 -14.82
CA TYR A 134 -3.06 6.30 -16.06
C TYR A 134 -4.30 5.40 -16.05
N ILE A 135 -4.61 4.78 -14.90
CA ILE A 135 -5.82 3.96 -14.75
C ILE A 135 -7.09 4.82 -14.81
N ILE A 136 -7.09 6.00 -14.18
CA ILE A 136 -8.22 6.91 -14.25
C ILE A 136 -8.47 7.35 -15.69
N GLU A 137 -7.44 7.79 -16.41
CA GLU A 137 -7.55 8.20 -17.82
C GLU A 137 -8.02 7.06 -18.72
N GLY A 138 -7.41 5.87 -18.59
CA GLY A 138 -7.79 4.69 -19.37
C GLY A 138 -9.22 4.23 -19.08
N PHE A 139 -9.66 4.33 -17.82
CA PHE A 139 -11.04 4.02 -17.43
C PHE A 139 -12.04 5.02 -18.04
N ILE A 140 -11.74 6.32 -17.97
CA ILE A 140 -12.58 7.38 -18.55
C ILE A 140 -12.73 7.16 -20.07
N ASP A 141 -11.62 6.90 -20.76
CA ASP A 141 -11.65 6.61 -22.21
C ASP A 141 -12.47 5.37 -22.53
N LEU A 142 -12.35 4.31 -21.75
CA LEU A 142 -13.09 3.07 -21.95
C LEU A 142 -14.61 3.26 -21.82
N ILE A 143 -15.07 3.97 -20.79
CA ILE A 143 -16.52 4.05 -20.51
C ILE A 143 -17.28 5.05 -21.37
N GLN A 144 -16.62 6.06 -21.96
CA GLN A 144 -17.18 7.06 -22.88
C GLN A 144 -18.48 7.74 -22.35
N LYS A 145 -18.53 8.04 -21.02
CA LYS A 145 -19.71 8.62 -20.35
C LYS A 145 -19.56 10.06 -19.91
N GLY A 146 -18.58 10.78 -20.49
CA GLY A 146 -18.36 12.21 -20.22
C GLY A 146 -17.66 12.51 -18.89
N TYR A 147 -17.05 11.51 -18.25
CA TYR A 147 -16.20 11.73 -17.10
C TYR A 147 -14.93 12.49 -17.48
N GLN A 148 -14.39 13.23 -16.54
CA GLN A 148 -13.13 13.98 -16.70
C GLN A 148 -12.26 13.80 -15.47
N VAL A 149 -10.95 13.79 -15.63
CA VAL A 149 -10.00 13.84 -14.52
C VAL A 149 -9.65 15.30 -14.21
N GLU A 150 -9.68 15.65 -12.94
CA GLU A 150 -9.14 16.92 -12.42
C GLU A 150 -7.93 16.62 -11.54
N LEU A 151 -6.79 17.18 -11.92
CA LEU A 151 -5.55 17.01 -11.18
C LEU A 151 -5.32 18.23 -10.26
N ILE A 152 -5.19 17.98 -8.97
CA ILE A 152 -4.86 18.99 -7.94
C ILE A 152 -3.36 18.96 -7.62
N ASP A 153 -2.80 20.09 -7.18
CA ASP A 153 -1.38 20.16 -6.80
C ASP A 153 -1.10 19.59 -5.41
N GLY A 154 -2.11 19.58 -4.53
CA GLY A 154 -2.08 19.01 -3.20
C GLY A 154 -3.46 19.08 -2.54
N VAL A 155 -3.57 18.54 -1.32
CA VAL A 155 -4.85 18.46 -0.60
C VAL A 155 -5.42 19.84 -0.24
N GLU A 156 -4.61 20.88 -0.20
CA GLU A 156 -5.04 22.28 -0.03
C GLU A 156 -5.91 22.77 -1.19
N ASP A 157 -5.77 22.19 -2.38
CA ASP A 157 -6.63 22.48 -3.53
C ASP A 157 -7.93 21.66 -3.53
N LEU A 158 -8.06 20.67 -2.66
CA LEU A 158 -9.19 19.75 -2.63
C LEU A 158 -10.52 20.48 -2.42
N SER A 159 -10.56 21.42 -1.49
CA SER A 159 -11.78 22.20 -1.23
C SER A 159 -12.30 22.89 -2.49
N ARG A 160 -11.41 23.48 -3.30
CA ARG A 160 -11.76 24.14 -4.55
C ARG A 160 -12.24 23.12 -5.61
N ALA A 161 -11.58 21.98 -5.71
CA ALA A 161 -12.00 20.92 -6.64
C ALA A 161 -13.40 20.39 -6.29
N LEU A 162 -13.70 20.25 -4.99
CA LEU A 162 -15.00 19.77 -4.48
C LEU A 162 -16.16 20.76 -4.65
N GLU A 163 -15.94 21.99 -5.08
CA GLU A 163 -17.04 22.89 -5.48
C GLU A 163 -17.66 22.50 -6.83
N LYS A 164 -17.09 21.53 -7.53
CA LYS A 164 -17.58 20.96 -8.79
C LYS A 164 -18.34 19.66 -8.52
N ASP A 165 -18.97 19.12 -9.56
CA ASP A 165 -19.73 17.86 -9.50
C ASP A 165 -18.77 16.64 -9.48
N VAL A 166 -18.05 16.48 -8.34
CA VAL A 166 -17.07 15.42 -8.13
C VAL A 166 -17.76 14.10 -7.79
N ALA A 167 -17.48 13.06 -8.56
CA ALA A 167 -17.95 11.71 -8.28
C ALA A 167 -17.02 10.95 -7.32
N VAL A 168 -15.70 10.98 -7.60
CA VAL A 168 -14.70 10.17 -6.88
C VAL A 168 -13.42 10.98 -6.70
N VAL A 169 -12.82 10.85 -5.53
CA VAL A 169 -11.48 11.36 -5.23
C VAL A 169 -10.55 10.18 -5.03
N VAL A 170 -9.40 10.16 -5.71
CA VAL A 170 -8.36 9.13 -5.59
C VAL A 170 -7.11 9.77 -5.02
N LEU A 171 -6.69 9.35 -3.84
CA LEU A 171 -5.54 9.93 -3.13
C LEU A 171 -4.61 8.85 -2.58
N SER A 172 -3.30 9.12 -2.61
CA SER A 172 -2.33 8.32 -1.86
C SER A 172 -2.35 8.74 -0.39
N HIS A 173 -2.50 7.79 0.54
CA HIS A 173 -2.47 8.10 1.98
C HIS A 173 -1.10 8.60 2.45
N VAL A 174 -0.03 8.06 1.87
CA VAL A 174 1.34 8.60 1.99
C VAL A 174 1.88 8.82 0.59
N ASN A 175 2.22 10.06 0.27
CA ASN A 175 2.77 10.41 -1.04
C ASN A 175 4.13 9.72 -1.25
N TYR A 176 4.28 9.03 -2.39
CA TYR A 176 5.45 8.19 -2.67
C TYR A 176 6.75 8.98 -2.84
N ARG A 177 6.66 10.24 -3.27
CA ARG A 177 7.79 11.11 -3.58
C ARG A 177 8.27 11.87 -2.36
N THR A 178 7.33 12.50 -1.63
CA THR A 178 7.64 13.41 -0.54
C THR A 178 7.59 12.74 0.84
N GLY A 179 6.85 11.64 0.97
CA GLY A 179 6.53 11.06 2.26
C GLY A 179 5.44 11.83 3.02
N TYR A 180 4.75 12.76 2.36
CA TYR A 180 3.64 13.47 3.01
C TYR A 180 2.53 12.48 3.39
N PHE A 181 2.08 12.57 4.62
CA PHE A 181 1.06 11.71 5.24
C PHE A 181 -0.20 12.52 5.49
N TYR A 182 -1.31 12.09 4.92
CA TYR A 182 -2.59 12.78 4.99
C TYR A 182 -3.44 12.37 6.19
N ASP A 183 -4.16 13.34 6.79
CA ASP A 183 -5.23 13.05 7.76
C ASP A 183 -6.48 12.54 7.03
N MET A 184 -6.58 11.22 6.99
CA MET A 184 -7.66 10.51 6.29
C MET A 184 -9.05 10.89 6.80
N ALA A 185 -9.23 11.07 8.11
CA ALA A 185 -10.52 11.39 8.70
C ALA A 185 -11.02 12.76 8.25
N THR A 186 -10.19 13.79 8.37
CA THR A 186 -10.50 15.15 7.94
C THR A 186 -10.79 15.23 6.44
N ILE A 187 -10.02 14.52 5.63
CA ILE A 187 -10.19 14.51 4.16
C ILE A 187 -11.48 13.77 3.77
N ASN A 188 -11.76 12.63 4.40
CA ASN A 188 -13.01 11.90 4.13
C ASN A 188 -14.25 12.72 4.47
N GLU A 189 -14.27 13.39 5.63
CA GLU A 189 -15.37 14.29 6.01
C GLU A 189 -15.59 15.40 4.97
N GLN A 190 -14.51 15.99 4.48
CA GLN A 190 -14.56 17.02 3.45
C GLN A 190 -15.15 16.49 2.13
N ILE A 191 -14.71 15.33 1.67
CA ILE A 191 -15.18 14.68 0.44
C ILE A 191 -16.66 14.30 0.56
N HIS A 192 -17.04 13.65 1.67
CA HIS A 192 -18.42 13.21 1.90
C HIS A 192 -19.39 14.39 2.08
N SER A 193 -18.92 15.55 2.57
CA SER A 193 -19.77 16.76 2.66
C SER A 193 -20.25 17.26 1.29
N LYS A 194 -19.67 16.78 0.20
CA LYS A 194 -20.00 17.07 -1.19
C LYS A 194 -20.53 15.84 -1.95
N ASP A 195 -21.01 14.85 -1.23
CA ASP A 195 -21.58 13.61 -1.80
C ASP A 195 -20.63 12.84 -2.72
N ALA A 196 -19.32 13.08 -2.67
CA ALA A 196 -18.31 12.34 -3.40
C ALA A 196 -17.82 11.10 -2.63
N LEU A 197 -17.24 10.11 -3.32
CA LEU A 197 -16.60 8.94 -2.73
C LEU A 197 -15.08 9.04 -2.77
N VAL A 198 -14.40 8.35 -1.85
CA VAL A 198 -12.94 8.32 -1.77
C VAL A 198 -12.36 6.93 -2.03
N ILE A 199 -11.25 6.89 -2.77
CA ILE A 199 -10.39 5.70 -2.93
C ILE A 199 -9.00 6.06 -2.41
N TRP A 200 -8.52 5.31 -1.42
CA TRP A 200 -7.18 5.48 -0.86
C TRP A 200 -6.17 4.49 -1.46
N ASP A 201 -5.04 4.99 -1.98
CA ASP A 201 -3.86 4.16 -2.22
C ASP A 201 -3.02 4.07 -0.95
N LEU A 202 -2.88 2.86 -0.42
CA LEU A 202 -2.15 2.54 0.80
C LEU A 202 -0.73 2.00 0.55
N CYS A 203 -0.21 2.07 -0.67
CA CYS A 203 1.06 1.45 -1.05
C CYS A 203 2.26 1.89 -0.21
N HIS A 204 2.24 3.10 0.35
CA HIS A 204 3.30 3.63 1.21
C HIS A 204 2.87 3.81 2.67
N SER A 205 1.68 3.35 3.03
CA SER A 205 1.15 3.47 4.40
C SER A 205 0.92 2.14 5.09
N VAL A 206 0.43 1.10 4.38
CA VAL A 206 0.20 -0.21 5.00
C VAL A 206 1.52 -0.83 5.48
N GLY A 207 1.59 -1.15 6.77
CA GLY A 207 2.81 -1.62 7.44
C GLY A 207 3.82 -0.51 7.81
N ALA A 208 3.54 0.76 7.47
CA ALA A 208 4.40 1.91 7.77
C ALA A 208 3.80 2.85 8.81
N VAL A 209 2.48 3.10 8.73
CA VAL A 209 1.76 3.99 9.63
C VAL A 209 0.50 3.32 10.16
N PRO A 210 0.07 3.61 11.40
CA PRO A 210 -1.23 3.18 11.91
C PRO A 210 -2.37 3.79 11.09
N MET A 211 -3.44 3.02 10.86
CA MET A 211 -4.63 3.49 10.17
C MET A 211 -5.88 2.74 10.63
N HIS A 212 -7.05 3.33 10.42
CA HIS A 212 -8.33 2.78 10.86
C HIS A 212 -9.42 3.10 9.83
N LEU A 213 -9.45 2.35 8.71
CA LEU A 213 -10.31 2.64 7.56
C LEU A 213 -11.80 2.75 7.93
N ASN A 214 -12.31 1.85 8.77
CA ASN A 214 -13.71 1.90 9.20
C ASN A 214 -14.01 3.12 10.11
N GLN A 215 -13.09 3.46 11.02
CA GLN A 215 -13.28 4.59 11.92
C GLN A 215 -13.20 5.94 11.20
N THR A 216 -12.44 6.01 10.11
CA THR A 216 -12.33 7.21 9.28
C THR A 216 -13.43 7.31 8.23
N ASP A 217 -14.39 6.37 8.21
CA ASP A 217 -15.47 6.29 7.22
C ASP A 217 -14.99 6.29 5.76
N SER A 218 -13.83 5.70 5.49
CA SER A 218 -13.32 5.53 4.12
C SER A 218 -14.28 4.67 3.28
N ASP A 219 -14.24 4.81 1.95
CA ASP A 219 -15.12 4.04 1.06
C ASP A 219 -14.44 2.84 0.42
N PHE A 220 -13.26 3.06 -0.17
CA PHE A 220 -12.44 2.05 -0.83
C PHE A 220 -10.97 2.26 -0.52
N ALA A 221 -10.20 1.17 -0.53
CA ALA A 221 -8.76 1.26 -0.47
C ALA A 221 -8.10 0.12 -1.27
N ILE A 222 -6.92 0.43 -1.80
CA ILE A 222 -6.02 -0.51 -2.47
C ILE A 222 -4.62 -0.35 -1.90
N GLY A 223 -3.76 -1.33 -2.10
CA GLY A 223 -2.35 -1.19 -1.69
C GLY A 223 -1.53 -2.40 -2.04
N CYS A 224 -0.23 -2.23 -2.22
CA CYS A 224 0.66 -3.35 -2.51
C CYS A 224 1.13 -4.06 -1.23
N THR A 225 1.44 -5.34 -1.34
CA THR A 225 1.94 -6.15 -0.21
C THR A 225 3.45 -6.35 -0.24
N TYR A 226 4.13 -6.03 -1.36
CA TYR A 226 5.55 -6.30 -1.55
C TYR A 226 6.50 -5.23 -0.98
N LYS A 227 5.97 -4.07 -0.56
CA LYS A 227 6.76 -3.00 0.07
C LYS A 227 6.90 -3.26 1.57
N TYR A 228 6.40 -2.38 2.42
CA TYR A 228 6.51 -2.48 3.87
C TYR A 228 5.98 -3.80 4.46
N LEU A 229 4.96 -4.43 3.85
CA LEU A 229 4.45 -5.73 4.32
C LEU A 229 5.35 -6.93 3.98
N ASN A 230 6.44 -6.73 3.22
CA ASN A 230 7.44 -7.76 2.92
C ASN A 230 6.89 -9.03 2.24
N GLY A 231 5.83 -8.91 1.44
CA GLY A 231 5.14 -10.02 0.78
C GLY A 231 5.91 -10.68 -0.37
N GLY A 232 7.06 -10.11 -0.74
CA GLY A 232 7.90 -10.59 -1.84
C GLY A 232 7.64 -9.90 -3.19
N PRO A 233 8.60 -9.94 -4.12
CA PRO A 233 8.54 -9.22 -5.37
C PRO A 233 7.33 -9.61 -6.21
N GLY A 234 6.52 -8.61 -6.60
CA GLY A 234 5.31 -8.80 -7.40
C GLY A 234 4.19 -9.56 -6.70
N SER A 235 4.20 -9.67 -5.37
CA SER A 235 3.11 -10.29 -4.64
C SER A 235 1.78 -9.55 -4.86
N PRO A 236 0.63 -10.28 -4.89
CA PRO A 236 -0.68 -9.68 -5.09
C PRO A 236 -1.02 -8.58 -4.10
N ALA A 237 -1.83 -7.65 -4.56
CA ALA A 237 -2.22 -6.44 -3.83
C ALA A 237 -3.41 -6.68 -2.90
N LEU A 238 -3.58 -5.81 -1.90
CA LEU A 238 -4.80 -5.74 -1.10
C LEU A 238 -5.87 -4.89 -1.82
N LEU A 239 -7.13 -5.24 -1.57
CA LEU A 239 -8.30 -4.47 -1.93
C LEU A 239 -9.27 -4.51 -0.76
N TRP A 240 -9.70 -3.35 -0.29
CA TRP A 240 -10.69 -3.19 0.75
C TRP A 240 -11.90 -2.40 0.24
N VAL A 241 -13.07 -2.81 0.67
CA VAL A 241 -14.35 -2.14 0.38
C VAL A 241 -15.14 -2.03 1.66
N ASN A 242 -15.53 -0.82 2.01
CA ASN A 242 -16.40 -0.59 3.15
C ASN A 242 -17.71 -1.39 3.00
N GLU A 243 -18.19 -1.99 4.08
CA GLU A 243 -19.40 -2.81 4.07
C GLU A 243 -20.61 -2.09 3.47
N LYS A 244 -20.71 -0.76 3.69
CA LYS A 244 -21.79 0.07 3.11
C LYS A 244 -21.87 0.01 1.58
N HIS A 245 -20.76 -0.35 0.90
CA HIS A 245 -20.68 -0.41 -0.57
C HIS A 245 -20.56 -1.83 -1.13
N ARG A 246 -20.18 -2.82 -0.31
CA ARG A 246 -19.85 -4.17 -0.75
C ARG A 246 -20.91 -4.81 -1.63
N ASP A 247 -22.16 -4.64 -1.32
CA ASP A 247 -23.27 -5.31 -2.00
C ASP A 247 -23.95 -4.46 -3.09
N GLN A 248 -23.52 -3.20 -3.28
CA GLN A 248 -24.11 -2.27 -4.25
C GLN A 248 -23.65 -2.51 -5.68
N PHE A 249 -22.46 -3.10 -5.86
CA PHE A 249 -21.89 -3.30 -7.19
C PHE A 249 -20.96 -4.51 -7.23
N TRP A 250 -20.72 -5.05 -8.41
CA TRP A 250 -19.60 -5.94 -8.69
C TRP A 250 -18.69 -5.32 -9.75
N GLN A 251 -17.40 -5.60 -9.68
CA GLN A 251 -16.41 -5.05 -10.58
C GLN A 251 -16.48 -5.72 -11.99
N PRO A 252 -16.11 -5.01 -13.08
CA PRO A 252 -16.34 -5.49 -14.44
C PRO A 252 -15.45 -6.67 -14.89
N LEU A 253 -14.32 -6.91 -14.22
CA LEU A 253 -13.43 -8.05 -14.47
C LEU A 253 -13.99 -9.35 -13.84
N SER A 254 -15.26 -9.61 -14.05
CA SER A 254 -15.98 -10.77 -13.49
C SER A 254 -15.32 -12.08 -13.91
N GLY A 255 -15.03 -12.93 -12.95
CA GLY A 255 -14.41 -14.22 -13.21
C GLY A 255 -15.01 -15.35 -12.37
N TRP A 256 -14.58 -16.57 -12.63
CA TRP A 256 -15.14 -17.76 -11.99
C TRP A 256 -14.96 -17.75 -10.47
N TRP A 257 -13.85 -17.18 -9.95
CA TRP A 257 -13.56 -17.14 -8.51
C TRP A 257 -14.41 -16.13 -7.74
N SER A 258 -14.94 -15.11 -8.43
CA SER A 258 -15.88 -14.14 -7.87
C SER A 258 -17.34 -14.52 -8.01
N HIS A 259 -17.64 -15.65 -8.67
CA HIS A 259 -18.99 -16.14 -8.83
C HIS A 259 -19.57 -16.65 -7.51
N LYS A 260 -20.87 -16.46 -7.28
CA LYS A 260 -21.60 -16.91 -6.09
C LYS A 260 -21.50 -18.42 -5.87
N LYS A 261 -21.56 -19.18 -6.97
CA LYS A 261 -21.42 -20.63 -7.00
C LYS A 261 -20.46 -21.05 -8.11
N PRO A 262 -19.16 -20.94 -7.89
CA PRO A 262 -18.17 -21.10 -8.97
C PRO A 262 -18.14 -22.49 -9.59
N PHE A 263 -18.50 -23.52 -8.81
CA PHE A 263 -18.48 -24.92 -9.28
C PHE A 263 -19.77 -25.37 -9.99
N ASP A 264 -20.84 -24.55 -9.99
CA ASP A 264 -22.03 -24.81 -10.77
C ASP A 264 -21.81 -24.60 -12.29
N MET A 265 -20.67 -24.00 -12.67
CA MET A 265 -20.31 -23.69 -14.07
C MET A 265 -21.44 -23.02 -14.84
N ALA A 266 -22.19 -22.13 -14.16
CA ALA A 266 -23.33 -21.45 -14.72
C ALA A 266 -22.93 -20.55 -15.89
N GLN A 267 -23.79 -20.43 -16.90
CA GLN A 267 -23.56 -19.60 -18.10
C GLN A 267 -23.68 -18.09 -17.81
N HIS A 268 -24.43 -17.73 -16.78
CA HIS A 268 -24.65 -16.34 -16.38
C HIS A 268 -23.91 -16.07 -15.09
N TYR A 269 -23.25 -14.89 -15.04
CA TYR A 269 -22.51 -14.47 -13.87
C TYR A 269 -23.46 -13.95 -12.79
N GLU A 270 -23.29 -14.51 -11.57
CA GLU A 270 -23.85 -13.98 -10.33
C GLU A 270 -22.70 -13.66 -9.37
N PRO A 271 -22.57 -12.39 -8.89
CA PRO A 271 -21.50 -12.03 -7.96
C PRO A 271 -21.65 -12.73 -6.61
N ALA A 272 -20.54 -13.07 -5.98
CA ALA A 272 -20.52 -13.55 -4.60
C ALA A 272 -21.11 -12.49 -3.64
N ASN A 273 -21.77 -12.94 -2.58
CA ASN A 273 -22.33 -12.05 -1.52
C ASN A 273 -21.28 -11.71 -0.46
N SER A 274 -20.04 -11.40 -0.88
CA SER A 274 -18.91 -11.09 0.00
C SER A 274 -17.87 -10.32 -0.79
N ILE A 275 -16.78 -9.91 -0.11
CA ILE A 275 -15.63 -9.24 -0.77
C ILE A 275 -15.06 -10.06 -1.94
N ARG A 276 -15.30 -11.37 -1.98
CA ARG A 276 -14.90 -12.23 -3.10
C ARG A 276 -15.43 -11.80 -4.46
N ARG A 277 -16.50 -11.00 -4.54
CA ARG A 277 -16.98 -10.39 -5.81
C ARG A 277 -15.94 -9.51 -6.50
N TYR A 278 -14.88 -9.11 -5.78
CA TYR A 278 -13.75 -8.36 -6.33
C TYR A 278 -12.58 -9.25 -6.82
N LEU A 279 -12.68 -10.57 -6.68
CA LEU A 279 -11.78 -11.52 -7.34
C LEU A 279 -12.09 -11.63 -8.85
N CYS A 280 -11.15 -12.17 -9.61
CA CYS A 280 -11.28 -12.46 -11.03
C CYS A 280 -11.09 -13.95 -11.31
N GLY A 281 -9.95 -14.30 -11.90
CA GLY A 281 -9.53 -15.68 -12.16
C GLY A 281 -8.72 -16.28 -11.03
N THR A 282 -8.08 -17.40 -11.34
CA THR A 282 -7.16 -18.11 -10.43
C THR A 282 -6.00 -17.21 -10.01
N GLN A 283 -5.79 -17.09 -8.71
CA GLN A 283 -4.75 -16.23 -8.14
C GLN A 283 -3.37 -16.93 -8.14
N PRO A 284 -2.26 -16.17 -8.12
CA PRO A 284 -0.91 -16.72 -8.10
C PRO A 284 -0.56 -17.28 -6.72
N VAL A 285 -0.92 -18.54 -6.45
CA VAL A 285 -0.87 -19.18 -5.13
C VAL A 285 0.50 -19.07 -4.46
N ILE A 286 1.61 -19.35 -5.19
CA ILE A 286 2.96 -19.36 -4.60
C ILE A 286 3.33 -17.97 -4.05
N SER A 287 3.22 -16.92 -4.86
CA SER A 287 3.57 -15.56 -4.41
C SER A 287 2.59 -15.03 -3.38
N MET A 288 1.30 -15.38 -3.49
CA MET A 288 0.27 -15.00 -2.52
C MET A 288 0.56 -15.59 -1.13
N SER A 289 0.91 -16.88 -1.06
CA SER A 289 1.21 -17.55 0.20
C SER A 289 2.42 -16.96 0.93
N LEU A 290 3.37 -16.36 0.20
CA LEU A 290 4.54 -15.72 0.80
C LEU A 290 4.19 -14.41 1.53
N ILE A 291 3.08 -13.76 1.19
CA ILE A 291 2.59 -12.56 1.87
C ILE A 291 2.39 -12.83 3.37
N GLU A 292 1.90 -14.04 3.71
CA GLU A 292 1.65 -14.43 5.09
C GLU A 292 2.90 -14.34 5.96
N CYS A 293 4.09 -14.63 5.39
CA CYS A 293 5.35 -14.56 6.13
C CYS A 293 5.67 -13.13 6.61
N GLY A 294 5.39 -12.13 5.79
CA GLY A 294 5.58 -10.73 6.17
C GLY A 294 4.47 -10.23 7.10
N VAL A 295 3.22 -10.48 6.75
CA VAL A 295 2.05 -10.03 7.53
C VAL A 295 2.08 -10.60 8.94
N ASP A 296 2.46 -11.86 9.14
CA ASP A 296 2.55 -12.47 10.47
C ASP A 296 3.58 -11.76 11.37
N ILE A 297 4.68 -11.25 10.82
CA ILE A 297 5.65 -10.45 11.60
C ILE A 297 4.96 -9.18 12.14
N PHE A 298 4.19 -8.47 11.31
CA PHE A 298 3.45 -7.28 11.72
C PHE A 298 2.37 -7.59 12.76
N LEU A 299 1.67 -8.72 12.63
CA LEU A 299 0.64 -9.12 13.61
C LEU A 299 1.23 -9.45 14.99
N HIS A 300 2.52 -9.74 15.09
CA HIS A 300 3.23 -9.94 16.35
C HIS A 300 3.93 -8.67 16.87
N ALA A 301 3.98 -7.62 16.05
CA ALA A 301 4.53 -6.32 16.41
C ALA A 301 3.40 -5.32 16.73
N ASP A 302 3.72 -4.34 17.57
CA ASP A 302 2.80 -3.25 17.87
C ASP A 302 3.01 -2.13 16.83
N MET A 303 1.96 -1.83 16.03
CA MET A 303 2.01 -0.78 15.00
C MET A 303 2.31 0.60 15.58
N GLN A 304 1.88 0.88 16.82
CA GLN A 304 2.19 2.15 17.47
C GLN A 304 3.69 2.25 17.77
N LYS A 305 4.30 1.18 18.28
CA LYS A 305 5.76 1.12 18.51
C LYS A 305 6.55 1.19 17.20
N ILE A 306 6.05 0.56 16.13
CA ILE A 306 6.63 0.69 14.78
C ILE A 306 6.61 2.16 14.37
N ARG A 307 5.50 2.86 14.55
CA ARG A 307 5.35 4.28 14.23
C ARG A 307 6.31 5.15 15.03
N GLU A 308 6.36 4.96 16.35
CA GLU A 308 7.26 5.72 17.24
C GLU A 308 8.72 5.54 16.85
N LYS A 309 9.16 4.31 16.57
CA LYS A 309 10.51 4.03 16.10
C LYS A 309 10.78 4.63 14.73
N SER A 310 9.81 4.56 13.80
CA SER A 310 9.92 5.17 12.49
C SER A 310 10.17 6.68 12.57
N LEU A 311 9.42 7.38 13.43
CA LEU A 311 9.59 8.82 13.65
C LEU A 311 10.98 9.15 14.24
N LYS A 312 11.43 8.39 15.25
CA LYS A 312 12.77 8.56 15.82
C LYS A 312 13.88 8.34 14.79
N LEU A 313 13.77 7.30 13.97
CA LEU A 313 14.77 6.99 12.94
C LEU A 313 14.76 8.03 11.81
N THR A 314 13.59 8.51 11.38
CA THR A 314 13.50 9.56 10.37
C THR A 314 14.01 10.90 10.90
N ASP A 315 13.75 11.25 12.18
CA ASP A 315 14.34 12.42 12.83
C ASP A 315 15.87 12.32 12.90
N LEU A 316 16.38 11.16 13.33
CA LEU A 316 17.82 10.90 13.39
C LEU A 316 18.46 11.07 12.02
N PHE A 317 17.86 10.47 10.97
CA PHE A 317 18.39 10.57 9.61
C PHE A 317 18.43 12.02 9.13
N ILE A 318 17.33 12.78 9.30
CA ILE A 318 17.25 14.19 8.91
C ILE A 318 18.28 15.04 9.69
N GLN A 319 18.41 14.82 11.00
CA GLN A 319 19.37 15.56 11.83
C GLN A 319 20.82 15.26 11.44
N LEU A 320 21.16 14.00 11.14
CA LEU A 320 22.50 13.63 10.69
C LEU A 320 22.84 14.22 9.33
N VAL A 321 21.92 14.18 8.36
CA VAL A 321 22.13 14.84 7.06
C VAL A 321 22.30 16.34 7.24
N HIS A 322 21.51 16.98 8.08
CA HIS A 322 21.68 18.40 8.38
C HIS A 322 23.02 18.69 9.05
N GLN A 323 23.45 17.84 10.00
CA GLN A 323 24.69 18.02 10.74
C GLN A 323 25.94 17.81 9.86
N GLU A 324 25.95 16.76 9.02
CA GLU A 324 27.13 16.30 8.31
C GLU A 324 27.18 16.74 6.83
N CYS A 325 26.02 17.11 6.27
CA CYS A 325 25.87 17.35 4.84
C CYS A 325 25.32 18.74 4.49
N SER A 326 25.27 19.69 5.43
CA SER A 326 24.69 21.02 5.23
C SER A 326 25.34 21.83 4.09
N GLU A 327 26.63 21.57 3.79
CA GLU A 327 27.37 22.28 2.74
C GLU A 327 27.19 21.69 1.32
N PHE A 328 26.51 20.54 1.21
CA PHE A 328 26.40 19.80 -0.05
C PHE A 328 25.10 20.04 -0.81
N GLY A 329 24.24 20.94 -0.39
CA GLY A 329 23.07 21.38 -1.15
C GLY A 329 21.90 20.39 -1.15
N PHE A 330 21.79 19.51 -0.16
CA PHE A 330 20.61 18.66 0.01
C PHE A 330 19.38 19.47 0.44
N GLU A 331 18.32 19.43 -0.35
CA GLU A 331 17.02 20.01 -0.04
C GLU A 331 16.09 18.93 0.52
N LEU A 332 15.70 19.04 1.79
CA LEU A 332 14.70 18.14 2.39
C LEU A 332 13.33 18.46 1.80
N ILE A 333 12.65 17.44 1.22
CA ILE A 333 11.29 17.58 0.71
C ILE A 333 10.24 16.85 1.56
N THR A 334 10.70 15.99 2.47
CA THR A 334 9.80 15.32 3.43
C THR A 334 9.42 16.29 4.56
N PRO A 335 8.14 16.30 5.00
CA PRO A 335 7.70 17.15 6.09
C PRO A 335 8.45 16.88 7.40
N LEU A 336 8.79 17.97 8.11
CA LEU A 336 9.37 17.88 9.47
C LEU A 336 8.32 17.54 10.52
N ASP A 337 7.07 17.94 10.31
CA ASP A 337 5.96 17.65 11.22
C ASP A 337 5.65 16.14 11.20
N HIS A 338 5.67 15.52 12.37
CA HIS A 338 5.36 14.10 12.58
C HIS A 338 3.94 13.72 12.13
N ASN A 339 2.98 14.65 12.23
CA ASN A 339 1.61 14.44 11.81
C ASN A 339 1.47 14.32 10.28
N HIS A 340 2.44 14.85 9.54
CA HIS A 340 2.44 14.87 8.08
C HIS A 340 3.60 14.09 7.46
N ARG A 341 4.33 13.27 8.24
CA ARG A 341 5.44 12.49 7.74
C ARG A 341 5.16 10.99 7.79
N GLY A 342 5.33 10.31 6.65
CA GLY A 342 5.28 8.85 6.54
C GLY A 342 6.51 8.15 7.13
N SER A 343 6.92 7.04 6.53
CA SER A 343 8.06 6.22 7.00
C SER A 343 9.23 6.19 6.00
N HIS A 344 9.36 7.21 5.16
CA HIS A 344 10.55 7.43 4.34
C HIS A 344 10.94 8.89 4.35
N VAL A 345 12.21 9.15 4.09
CA VAL A 345 12.78 10.51 3.99
C VAL A 345 13.27 10.73 2.56
N SER A 346 12.91 11.87 2.00
CA SER A 346 13.26 12.25 0.64
C SER A 346 14.00 13.57 0.60
N TYR A 347 15.06 13.60 -0.18
CA TYR A 347 15.84 14.80 -0.47
C TYR A 347 15.88 15.06 -1.96
N ARG A 348 15.98 16.32 -2.34
CA ARG A 348 16.30 16.72 -3.72
C ARG A 348 17.78 17.10 -3.79
N HIS A 349 18.45 16.66 -4.89
CA HIS A 349 19.83 17.04 -5.16
C HIS A 349 20.12 16.88 -6.65
N GLU A 350 20.86 17.85 -7.27
CA GLU A 350 21.16 17.83 -8.69
C GLU A 350 21.93 16.58 -9.15
N PHE A 351 22.79 16.02 -8.27
CA PHE A 351 23.53 14.76 -8.49
C PHE A 351 22.88 13.58 -7.77
N GLY A 352 21.55 13.59 -7.61
CA GLY A 352 20.82 12.59 -6.82
C GLY A 352 21.05 11.16 -7.28
N TYR A 353 21.07 10.93 -8.60
CA TYR A 353 21.33 9.61 -9.16
C TYR A 353 22.73 9.09 -8.83
N GLU A 354 23.77 9.92 -9.06
CA GLU A 354 25.18 9.58 -8.79
C GLU A 354 25.42 9.30 -7.30
N ILE A 355 24.76 10.08 -6.43
CA ILE A 355 24.85 9.89 -4.97
C ILE A 355 24.26 8.53 -4.59
N ILE A 356 23.07 8.17 -5.08
CA ILE A 356 22.47 6.86 -4.82
C ILE A 356 23.36 5.73 -5.34
N GLN A 357 23.93 5.85 -6.54
CA GLN A 357 24.87 4.85 -7.07
C GLN A 357 26.11 4.70 -6.18
N ALA A 358 26.65 5.82 -5.71
CA ALA A 358 27.81 5.81 -4.80
C ALA A 358 27.49 5.19 -3.43
N LEU A 359 26.29 5.40 -2.91
CA LEU A 359 25.80 4.77 -1.68
C LEU A 359 25.62 3.26 -1.87
N ILE A 360 24.98 2.83 -2.94
CA ILE A 360 24.79 1.41 -3.28
C ILE A 360 26.14 0.69 -3.38
N ALA A 361 27.13 1.29 -4.04
CA ALA A 361 28.48 0.75 -4.12
C ALA A 361 29.17 0.57 -2.76
N ARG A 362 28.66 1.24 -1.71
CA ARG A 362 29.14 1.14 -0.31
C ARG A 362 28.22 0.29 0.58
N GLY A 363 27.24 -0.38 -0.02
CA GLY A 363 26.30 -1.23 0.71
C GLY A 363 25.11 -0.49 1.36
N VAL A 364 24.92 0.80 1.08
CA VAL A 364 23.75 1.56 1.55
C VAL A 364 22.75 1.68 0.40
N ILE A 365 21.60 1.02 0.54
CA ILE A 365 20.61 0.91 -0.54
C ILE A 365 19.43 1.82 -0.22
N GLY A 366 19.29 2.89 -0.98
CA GLY A 366 18.11 3.72 -1.16
C GLY A 366 17.75 3.77 -2.64
N ASP A 367 16.74 4.54 -3.02
CA ASP A 367 16.36 4.67 -4.42
C ASP A 367 16.34 6.13 -4.92
N TYR A 368 16.26 6.26 -6.24
CA TYR A 368 16.18 7.54 -6.95
C TYR A 368 14.89 7.62 -7.75
N ARG A 369 14.25 8.78 -7.70
CA ARG A 369 13.07 9.10 -8.51
C ARG A 369 13.28 10.40 -9.27
N GLU A 370 12.99 10.37 -10.57
CA GLU A 370 12.98 11.56 -11.38
C GLU A 370 11.92 12.59 -10.93
N PRO A 371 12.20 13.88 -11.05
CA PRO A 371 13.52 14.48 -11.22
C PRO A 371 14.24 14.68 -9.87
N ALA A 372 15.50 14.27 -9.78
CA ALA A 372 16.44 14.64 -8.72
C ALA A 372 16.08 14.22 -7.26
N VAL A 373 15.18 13.23 -7.04
CA VAL A 373 14.72 12.84 -5.70
C VAL A 373 15.40 11.56 -5.23
N LEU A 374 16.15 11.66 -4.13
CA LEU A 374 16.69 10.53 -3.38
C LEU A 374 15.69 10.15 -2.31
N ARG A 375 15.37 8.84 -2.17
CA ARG A 375 14.46 8.36 -1.13
C ARG A 375 15.13 7.30 -0.27
N PHE A 376 14.82 7.36 1.01
CA PHE A 376 15.33 6.44 2.03
C PHE A 376 14.15 5.92 2.88
N GLY A 377 13.77 4.67 2.63
CA GLY A 377 12.67 4.01 3.33
C GLY A 377 13.12 3.47 4.69
N ILE A 378 12.46 3.95 5.72
CA ILE A 378 12.74 3.52 7.09
C ILE A 378 11.78 2.40 7.48
N THR A 379 12.36 1.23 7.79
CA THR A 379 11.60 0.03 8.16
C THR A 379 12.00 -0.41 9.58
N PRO A 380 11.28 0.01 10.62
CA PRO A 380 11.67 -0.16 12.03
C PRO A 380 11.90 -1.60 12.48
N LEU A 381 11.31 -2.57 11.80
CA LEU A 381 11.41 -3.97 12.19
C LEU A 381 12.79 -4.58 11.92
N TYR A 382 13.60 -4.01 11.00
CA TYR A 382 14.95 -4.52 10.71
C TYR A 382 16.05 -3.45 10.71
N LEU A 383 15.70 -2.18 10.86
CA LEU A 383 16.67 -1.10 11.09
C LEU A 383 16.81 -0.83 12.58
N GLY A 384 18.02 -0.42 12.97
CA GLY A 384 18.35 0.01 14.29
C GLY A 384 19.09 1.34 14.25
#